data_514ca840bfae40dbbf1316d762fa63f0
#
_entry.id   514ca840bfae40dbbf1316d762fa63f0
#
_cell.length_a   1.000
_cell.length_b   1.000
_cell.length_c   1.000
_cell.angle_alpha   90.00
_cell.angle_beta   90.00
_cell.angle_gamma   90.00
#
_symmetry.space_group_name_H-M   'P 1'
#
loop_
_entity.id
_entity.type
_entity.pdbx_description
1 polymer ?
#
loop_
_entity_poly.entity_id
_entity_poly.type
_entity_poly.pdbx_seq_one_letter_code
_entity_poly.pdbx_strand_id
1 'polypeptide(L)'
;GGLTRSMGYDAAGRITVLTNENGSQSTFRYDPVDRLTEQRGFDGRTQRYHYDLTGKLTQSEDEGLITLWHYDASDRITHRTVNGDPAEQWQYDEHGWLTTLSHTCEGHRVSVHYGYDDKGRLTGERQTVENPETGEMLWEHETGHAYSEQGLATRQEPDGLPPVEWLTYGSGYLAGMKLGGTPLVEYTRDRLHRETARSFGGAGSTAGYEQATAYTLTGQLQSRHLNLPQLDCDYT
;
A
#
# COMPACT_ATOMS: atom_id res chain seq x y z
N GLY A 1 -17.48 19.08 29.05
CA GLY A 1 -17.89 17.69 29.20
C GLY A 1 -16.95 16.81 28.39
N GLY A 2 -16.13 16.01 29.09
CA GLY A 2 -15.20 15.12 28.42
C GLY A 2 -15.94 13.90 27.85
N LEU A 3 -15.79 13.64 26.56
CA LEU A 3 -16.20 12.40 25.94
C LEU A 3 -15.25 11.29 26.42
N THR A 4 -15.79 10.16 26.90
CA THR A 4 -15.02 9.06 27.47
C THR A 4 -15.13 7.83 26.59
N ARG A 5 -13.99 7.20 26.28
CA ARG A 5 -13.90 5.85 25.73
C ARG A 5 -13.47 4.89 26.83
N SER A 6 -14.00 3.70 26.83
CA SER A 6 -13.58 2.66 27.77
C SER A 6 -13.32 1.34 27.07
N MET A 7 -12.43 0.55 27.64
CA MET A 7 -12.04 -0.76 27.16
C MET A 7 -12.19 -1.78 28.30
N GLY A 8 -12.85 -2.90 28.00
CA GLY A 8 -12.93 -4.06 28.88
C GLY A 8 -11.99 -5.15 28.38
N TYR A 9 -11.38 -5.87 29.30
CA TYR A 9 -10.41 -6.92 29.01
C TYR A 9 -10.81 -8.22 29.73
N ASP A 10 -10.39 -9.34 29.15
CA ASP A 10 -10.47 -10.63 29.84
C ASP A 10 -9.24 -10.86 30.74
N ALA A 11 -9.20 -12.01 31.43
CA ALA A 11 -8.10 -12.38 32.30
C ALA A 11 -6.74 -12.55 31.60
N ALA A 12 -6.74 -12.75 30.28
CA ALA A 12 -5.53 -12.84 29.45
C ALA A 12 -5.07 -11.46 28.92
N GLY A 13 -5.82 -10.37 29.25
CA GLY A 13 -5.49 -9.02 28.81
C GLY A 13 -5.95 -8.69 27.39
N ARG A 14 -6.83 -9.50 26.78
CA ARG A 14 -7.39 -9.26 25.45
C ARG A 14 -8.62 -8.35 25.58
N ILE A 15 -8.79 -7.42 24.63
CA ILE A 15 -9.96 -6.54 24.58
C ILE A 15 -11.22 -7.36 24.30
N THR A 16 -12.22 -7.30 25.18
CA THR A 16 -13.52 -7.96 25.00
C THR A 16 -14.65 -7.00 24.71
N VAL A 17 -14.52 -5.76 25.16
CA VAL A 17 -15.50 -4.68 24.94
C VAL A 17 -14.79 -3.37 24.70
N LEU A 18 -15.26 -2.63 23.71
CA LEU A 18 -14.88 -1.25 23.45
C LEU A 18 -16.14 -0.39 23.50
N THR A 19 -16.17 0.62 24.32
CA THR A 19 -17.29 1.59 24.41
C THR A 19 -16.86 2.92 23.85
N ASN A 20 -17.60 3.45 22.87
CA ASN A 20 -17.34 4.76 22.27
C ASN A 20 -17.95 5.90 23.10
N GLU A 21 -17.72 7.13 22.66
CA GLU A 21 -18.18 8.35 23.37
C GLU A 21 -19.71 8.46 23.46
N ASN A 22 -20.44 7.77 22.61
CA ASN A 22 -21.92 7.75 22.59
C ASN A 22 -22.49 6.60 23.44
N GLY A 23 -21.62 5.80 24.10
CA GLY A 23 -22.02 4.65 24.88
C GLY A 23 -22.31 3.38 24.06
N SER A 24 -22.14 3.41 22.73
CA SER A 24 -22.26 2.21 21.88
C SER A 24 -21.09 1.28 22.15
N GLN A 25 -21.32 -0.04 22.04
CA GLN A 25 -20.32 -1.05 22.34
C GLN A 25 -19.99 -1.90 21.12
N SER A 26 -18.70 -2.17 20.97
CA SER A 26 -18.17 -3.24 20.12
C SER A 26 -17.64 -4.35 21.04
N THR A 27 -17.91 -5.61 20.70
CA THR A 27 -17.52 -6.77 21.51
C THR A 27 -16.67 -7.75 20.70
N PHE A 28 -15.77 -8.45 21.39
CA PHE A 28 -14.80 -9.35 20.78
C PHE A 28 -14.76 -10.65 21.57
N ARG A 29 -14.68 -11.79 20.86
CA ARG A 29 -14.52 -13.13 21.44
C ARG A 29 -13.32 -13.82 20.80
N TYR A 30 -12.65 -14.62 21.60
CA TYR A 30 -11.44 -15.31 21.21
C TYR A 30 -11.54 -16.81 21.50
N ASP A 31 -10.82 -17.61 20.73
CA ASP A 31 -10.63 -19.02 21.04
C ASP A 31 -9.52 -19.23 22.11
N PRO A 32 -9.30 -20.48 22.56
CA PRO A 32 -8.29 -20.79 23.57
C PRO A 32 -6.84 -20.51 23.17
N VAL A 33 -6.56 -20.28 21.87
CA VAL A 33 -5.23 -19.94 21.33
C VAL A 33 -5.15 -18.50 20.86
N ASP A 34 -6.00 -17.62 21.45
CA ASP A 34 -5.99 -16.16 21.30
C ASP A 34 -6.39 -15.62 19.91
N ARG A 35 -7.05 -16.42 19.07
CA ARG A 35 -7.54 -15.96 17.78
C ARG A 35 -8.96 -15.39 17.91
N LEU A 36 -9.21 -14.27 17.23
CA LEU A 36 -10.54 -13.65 17.19
C LEU A 36 -11.54 -14.55 16.49
N THR A 37 -12.61 -14.96 17.17
CA THR A 37 -13.67 -15.82 16.61
C THR A 37 -14.97 -15.09 16.32
N GLU A 38 -15.23 -13.98 17.02
CA GLU A 38 -16.41 -13.16 16.82
C GLU A 38 -16.11 -11.70 17.16
N GLN A 39 -16.59 -10.81 16.32
CA GLN A 39 -16.61 -9.37 16.58
C GLN A 39 -18.01 -8.85 16.30
N ARG A 40 -18.54 -8.04 17.21
CA ARG A 40 -19.75 -7.25 16.97
C ARG A 40 -19.37 -5.78 16.95
N GLY A 41 -19.64 -5.09 15.83
CA GLY A 41 -19.36 -3.67 15.63
C GLY A 41 -20.30 -2.75 16.42
N PHE A 42 -19.99 -1.45 16.47
CA PHE A 42 -20.83 -0.42 17.07
C PHE A 42 -22.19 -0.28 16.38
N ASP A 43 -22.28 -0.63 15.12
CA ASP A 43 -23.50 -0.70 14.30
C ASP A 43 -24.35 -1.95 14.57
N GLY A 44 -23.87 -2.84 15.42
CA GLY A 44 -24.51 -4.10 15.80
C GLY A 44 -24.23 -5.26 14.83
N ARG A 45 -23.52 -5.04 13.72
CA ARG A 45 -23.14 -6.11 12.78
C ARG A 45 -22.20 -7.10 13.45
N THR A 46 -22.42 -8.38 13.18
CA THR A 46 -21.63 -9.45 13.75
C THR A 46 -20.84 -10.17 12.68
N GLN A 47 -19.53 -10.25 12.89
CA GLN A 47 -18.59 -10.99 12.08
C GLN A 47 -18.06 -12.19 12.84
N ARG A 48 -17.96 -13.36 12.19
CA ARG A 48 -17.42 -14.60 12.76
C ARG A 48 -16.28 -15.11 11.92
N TYR A 49 -15.31 -15.73 12.58
CA TYR A 49 -14.06 -16.20 11.96
C TYR A 49 -13.78 -17.63 12.37
N HIS A 50 -13.37 -18.46 11.39
CA HIS A 50 -12.98 -19.85 11.58
C HIS A 50 -11.58 -20.08 11.05
N TYR A 51 -10.85 -20.90 11.73
CA TYR A 51 -9.44 -21.16 11.44
C TYR A 51 -9.19 -22.65 11.30
N ASP A 52 -8.21 -23.04 10.51
CA ASP A 52 -7.71 -24.40 10.50
C ASP A 52 -6.81 -24.69 11.72
N LEU A 53 -6.34 -25.93 11.81
CA LEU A 53 -5.47 -26.36 12.91
C LEU A 53 -4.10 -25.68 12.91
N THR A 54 -3.66 -25.11 11.76
CA THR A 54 -2.40 -24.38 11.63
C THR A 54 -2.55 -22.87 11.90
N GLY A 55 -3.80 -22.41 12.11
CA GLY A 55 -4.09 -21.02 12.45
C GLY A 55 -4.46 -20.13 11.25
N LYS A 56 -4.60 -20.71 10.04
CA LYS A 56 -5.03 -19.93 8.86
C LYS A 56 -6.55 -19.70 8.90
N LEU A 57 -6.98 -18.51 8.54
CA LEU A 57 -8.39 -18.16 8.38
C LEU A 57 -8.99 -18.94 7.20
N THR A 58 -9.97 -19.80 7.46
CA THR A 58 -10.63 -20.60 6.44
C THR A 58 -12.02 -20.09 6.08
N GLN A 59 -12.67 -19.41 7.02
CA GLN A 59 -14.01 -18.84 6.79
C GLN A 59 -14.21 -17.57 7.60
N SER A 60 -14.91 -16.59 7.01
CA SER A 60 -15.57 -15.53 7.76
C SER A 60 -17.04 -15.45 7.38
N GLU A 61 -17.85 -14.98 8.30
CA GLU A 61 -19.27 -14.69 8.11
C GLU A 61 -19.54 -13.26 8.53
N ASP A 62 -20.20 -12.47 7.66
CA ASP A 62 -20.66 -11.11 7.92
C ASP A 62 -22.13 -10.99 7.48
N GLU A 63 -23.06 -11.03 8.44
CA GLU A 63 -24.52 -10.92 8.21
C GLU A 63 -25.05 -11.84 7.10
N GLY A 64 -24.60 -13.09 7.07
CA GLY A 64 -25.02 -14.09 6.08
C GLY A 64 -24.16 -14.13 4.81
N LEU A 65 -23.20 -13.23 4.66
CA LEU A 65 -22.15 -13.38 3.66
C LEU A 65 -21.07 -14.33 4.19
N ILE A 66 -20.95 -15.49 3.57
CA ILE A 66 -19.96 -16.49 3.91
C ILE A 66 -18.81 -16.39 2.93
N THR A 67 -17.63 -16.05 3.44
CA THR A 67 -16.38 -16.03 2.66
C THR A 67 -15.53 -17.22 3.05
N LEU A 68 -15.05 -17.99 2.06
CA LEU A 68 -14.12 -19.10 2.25
C LEU A 68 -12.79 -18.78 1.59
N TRP A 69 -11.68 -19.07 2.30
CA TRP A 69 -10.31 -18.97 1.80
C TRP A 69 -9.72 -20.37 1.60
N HIS A 70 -9.06 -20.57 0.47
CA HIS A 70 -8.42 -21.81 0.11
C HIS A 70 -6.91 -21.59 -0.07
N TYR A 71 -6.13 -22.57 0.35
CA TYR A 71 -4.68 -22.51 0.38
C TYR A 71 -4.06 -23.68 -0.36
N ASP A 72 -2.87 -23.46 -0.90
CA ASP A 72 -2.05 -24.55 -1.46
C ASP A 72 -1.23 -25.28 -0.38
N ALA A 73 -0.45 -26.28 -0.80
CA ALA A 73 0.39 -27.05 0.11
C ALA A 73 1.55 -26.23 0.74
N SER A 74 1.82 -25.04 0.25
CA SER A 74 2.80 -24.11 0.78
C SER A 74 2.17 -22.99 1.63
N ASP A 75 0.91 -23.18 2.03
CA ASP A 75 0.13 -22.25 2.87
C ASP A 75 -0.15 -20.89 2.21
N ARG A 76 -0.05 -20.81 0.87
CA ARG A 76 -0.37 -19.59 0.11
C ARG A 76 -1.83 -19.63 -0.30
N ILE A 77 -2.50 -18.46 -0.22
CA ILE A 77 -3.90 -18.35 -0.66
C ILE A 77 -4.00 -18.57 -2.17
N THR A 78 -4.94 -19.43 -2.62
CA THR A 78 -5.14 -19.72 -4.04
C THR A 78 -6.42 -19.12 -4.59
N HIS A 79 -7.49 -19.16 -3.82
CA HIS A 79 -8.74 -18.52 -4.21
C HIS A 79 -9.62 -18.25 -2.99
N ARG A 80 -10.57 -17.35 -3.21
CA ARG A 80 -11.61 -16.96 -2.26
C ARG A 80 -12.97 -17.10 -2.92
N THR A 81 -13.94 -17.60 -2.18
CA THR A 81 -15.34 -17.62 -2.61
C THR A 81 -16.20 -16.79 -1.66
N VAL A 82 -17.28 -16.21 -2.17
CA VAL A 82 -18.30 -15.51 -1.38
C VAL A 82 -19.65 -16.14 -1.69
N ASN A 83 -20.31 -16.69 -0.67
CA ASN A 83 -21.55 -17.46 -0.80
C ASN A 83 -21.49 -18.59 -1.84
N GLY A 84 -20.29 -19.18 -2.02
CA GLY A 84 -20.03 -20.24 -2.98
C GLY A 84 -19.61 -19.76 -4.37
N ASP A 85 -19.78 -18.46 -4.69
CA ASP A 85 -19.33 -17.91 -5.96
C ASP A 85 -17.83 -17.56 -5.92
N PRO A 86 -17.06 -17.84 -6.99
CA PRO A 86 -15.68 -17.41 -7.10
C PRO A 86 -15.56 -15.89 -7.00
N ALA A 87 -14.72 -15.40 -6.08
CA ALA A 87 -14.50 -13.98 -5.88
C ALA A 87 -13.13 -13.54 -6.38
N GLU A 88 -12.07 -14.19 -5.90
CA GLU A 88 -10.69 -13.86 -6.24
C GLU A 88 -9.84 -15.11 -6.44
N GLN A 89 -8.80 -14.99 -7.25
CA GLN A 89 -7.83 -16.06 -7.53
C GLN A 89 -6.41 -15.49 -7.51
N TRP A 90 -5.47 -16.25 -6.92
CA TRP A 90 -4.04 -15.96 -6.84
C TRP A 90 -3.25 -17.08 -7.50
N GLN A 91 -2.28 -16.73 -8.32
CA GLN A 91 -1.35 -17.66 -8.95
C GLN A 91 0.08 -17.29 -8.59
N TYR A 92 0.93 -18.28 -8.46
CA TYR A 92 2.32 -18.13 -8.06
C TYR A 92 3.23 -18.90 -9.02
N ASP A 93 4.45 -18.44 -9.17
CA ASP A 93 5.49 -19.16 -9.91
C ASP A 93 6.19 -20.21 -9.01
N GLU A 94 7.19 -20.86 -9.59
CA GLU A 94 8.00 -21.87 -8.90
C GLU A 94 8.83 -21.33 -7.72
N HIS A 95 9.12 -20.02 -7.70
CA HIS A 95 9.78 -19.34 -6.59
C HIS A 95 8.79 -18.97 -5.47
N GLY A 96 7.49 -19.07 -5.73
CA GLY A 96 6.44 -18.66 -4.82
C GLY A 96 6.06 -17.17 -4.92
N TRP A 97 6.51 -16.48 -5.96
CA TRP A 97 6.13 -15.09 -6.20
C TRP A 97 4.76 -15.01 -6.87
N LEU A 98 3.95 -14.05 -6.45
CA LEU A 98 2.61 -13.84 -7.00
C LEU A 98 2.72 -13.38 -8.46
N THR A 99 2.20 -14.17 -9.39
CA THR A 99 2.21 -13.84 -10.82
C THR A 99 0.90 -13.28 -11.33
N THR A 100 -0.22 -13.65 -10.70
CA THR A 100 -1.54 -13.16 -11.11
C THR A 100 -2.47 -13.07 -9.92
N LEU A 101 -3.17 -11.96 -9.83
CA LEU A 101 -4.36 -11.77 -9.00
C LEU A 101 -5.52 -11.43 -9.92
N SER A 102 -6.65 -12.14 -9.81
CA SER A 102 -7.84 -11.86 -10.60
C SER A 102 -9.11 -11.92 -9.78
N HIS A 103 -10.11 -11.16 -10.18
CA HIS A 103 -11.47 -11.21 -9.66
C HIS A 103 -12.48 -10.95 -10.78
N THR A 104 -13.74 -11.37 -10.54
CA THR A 104 -14.85 -11.06 -11.44
C THR A 104 -15.66 -9.90 -10.88
N CYS A 105 -15.87 -8.87 -11.68
CA CYS A 105 -16.66 -7.70 -11.36
C CYS A 105 -17.56 -7.34 -12.54
N GLU A 106 -18.87 -7.22 -12.29
CA GLU A 106 -19.87 -6.84 -13.31
C GLU A 106 -19.78 -7.66 -14.61
N GLY A 107 -19.53 -8.98 -14.47
CA GLY A 107 -19.41 -9.87 -15.62
C GLY A 107 -18.09 -9.80 -16.39
N HIS A 108 -17.13 -9.04 -15.90
CA HIS A 108 -15.78 -8.93 -16.46
C HIS A 108 -14.74 -9.58 -15.53
N ARG A 109 -13.70 -10.15 -16.10
CA ARG A 109 -12.51 -10.57 -15.34
C ARG A 109 -11.52 -9.42 -15.30
N VAL A 110 -11.23 -8.96 -14.09
CA VAL A 110 -10.18 -7.97 -13.81
C VAL A 110 -8.97 -8.72 -13.26
N SER A 111 -7.81 -8.50 -13.85
CA SER A 111 -6.57 -9.18 -13.44
C SER A 111 -5.41 -8.20 -13.34
N VAL A 112 -4.50 -8.51 -12.42
CA VAL A 112 -3.17 -7.89 -12.33
C VAL A 112 -2.14 -9.00 -12.50
N HIS A 113 -1.22 -8.81 -13.45
CA HIS A 113 -0.12 -9.73 -13.73
C HIS A 113 1.19 -9.08 -13.31
N TYR A 114 2.03 -9.83 -12.60
CA TYR A 114 3.30 -9.36 -12.06
C TYR A 114 4.46 -10.09 -12.73
N GLY A 115 5.45 -9.32 -13.18
CA GLY A 115 6.73 -9.82 -13.69
C GLY A 115 7.87 -9.52 -12.72
N TYR A 116 8.83 -10.43 -12.62
CA TYR A 116 9.96 -10.30 -11.69
C TYR A 116 11.27 -10.55 -12.41
N ASP A 117 12.34 -9.97 -11.88
CA ASP A 117 13.69 -10.35 -12.25
C ASP A 117 14.19 -11.58 -11.45
N ASP A 118 15.41 -12.02 -11.73
CA ASP A 118 16.07 -13.15 -11.08
C ASP A 118 16.32 -12.95 -9.56
N LYS A 119 16.18 -11.73 -9.07
CA LYS A 119 16.31 -11.36 -7.65
C LYS A 119 14.96 -11.17 -6.95
N GLY A 120 13.84 -11.43 -7.63
CA GLY A 120 12.49 -11.27 -7.10
C GLY A 120 12.01 -9.83 -7.03
N ARG A 121 12.63 -8.90 -7.75
CA ARG A 121 12.17 -7.51 -7.81
C ARG A 121 11.13 -7.35 -8.91
N LEU A 122 10.05 -6.65 -8.62
CA LEU A 122 8.97 -6.40 -9.56
C LEU A 122 9.47 -5.58 -10.77
N THR A 123 9.47 -6.16 -11.96
CA THR A 123 9.88 -5.49 -13.21
C THR A 123 8.73 -4.98 -14.04
N GLY A 124 7.53 -5.52 -13.83
CA GLY A 124 6.34 -5.09 -14.55
C GLY A 124 5.06 -5.47 -13.82
N GLU A 125 4.08 -4.62 -13.99
CA GLU A 125 2.71 -4.82 -13.53
C GLU A 125 1.78 -4.54 -14.70
N ARG A 126 0.98 -5.54 -15.11
CA ARG A 126 0.01 -5.41 -16.19
C ARG A 126 -1.38 -5.64 -15.66
N GLN A 127 -2.23 -4.63 -15.76
CA GLN A 127 -3.63 -4.67 -15.39
C GLN A 127 -4.48 -4.93 -16.64
N THR A 128 -5.46 -5.82 -16.53
CA THR A 128 -6.33 -6.21 -17.65
C THR A 128 -7.78 -6.28 -17.25
N VAL A 129 -8.66 -5.96 -18.19
CA VAL A 129 -10.10 -6.24 -18.12
C VAL A 129 -10.47 -7.04 -19.36
N GLU A 130 -11.06 -8.21 -19.17
CA GLU A 130 -11.46 -9.09 -20.27
C GLU A 130 -12.89 -9.62 -20.08
N ASN A 131 -13.51 -9.99 -21.19
CA ASN A 131 -14.74 -10.77 -21.18
C ASN A 131 -14.39 -12.23 -20.84
N PRO A 132 -14.82 -12.79 -19.69
CA PRO A 132 -14.45 -14.14 -19.28
C PRO A 132 -15.03 -15.25 -20.17
N GLU A 133 -16.09 -14.98 -20.95
CA GLU A 133 -16.75 -15.96 -21.83
C GLU A 133 -16.06 -16.02 -23.21
N THR A 134 -15.65 -14.87 -23.74
CA THR A 134 -15.07 -14.77 -25.09
C THR A 134 -13.56 -14.69 -25.07
N GLY A 135 -12.95 -14.31 -23.95
CA GLY A 135 -11.53 -14.00 -23.82
C GLY A 135 -11.13 -12.69 -24.51
N GLU A 136 -12.10 -11.87 -24.93
CA GLU A 136 -11.83 -10.56 -25.53
C GLU A 136 -11.22 -9.60 -24.51
N MET A 137 -10.05 -9.02 -24.85
CA MET A 137 -9.41 -7.97 -24.06
C MET A 137 -10.14 -6.64 -24.27
N LEU A 138 -10.71 -6.09 -23.20
CA LEU A 138 -11.46 -4.84 -23.25
C LEU A 138 -10.58 -3.65 -22.85
N TRP A 139 -9.63 -3.88 -21.96
CA TRP A 139 -8.71 -2.84 -21.49
C TRP A 139 -7.43 -3.48 -20.96
N GLU A 140 -6.33 -2.78 -21.18
CA GLU A 140 -5.00 -3.18 -20.73
C GLU A 140 -4.17 -1.94 -20.39
N HIS A 141 -3.36 -2.04 -19.35
CA HIS A 141 -2.39 -1.02 -18.95
C HIS A 141 -1.17 -1.70 -18.32
N GLU A 142 0.01 -1.29 -18.73
CA GLU A 142 1.26 -1.83 -18.19
C GLU A 142 2.10 -0.74 -17.55
N THR A 143 2.79 -1.10 -16.47
CA THR A 143 3.76 -0.25 -15.78
C THR A 143 5.06 -1.02 -15.60
N GLY A 144 6.13 -0.55 -16.23
CA GLY A 144 7.47 -1.09 -16.07
C GLY A 144 8.22 -0.49 -14.89
N HIS A 145 9.10 -1.29 -14.28
CA HIS A 145 9.96 -0.88 -13.16
C HIS A 145 11.41 -1.23 -13.44
N ALA A 146 12.33 -0.32 -13.14
CA ALA A 146 13.76 -0.55 -13.28
C ALA A 146 14.50 -0.24 -11.97
N TYR A 147 15.63 -0.93 -11.78
CA TYR A 147 16.43 -0.86 -10.57
C TYR A 147 17.90 -0.66 -10.90
N SER A 148 18.63 -0.03 -9.97
CA SER A 148 20.10 0.01 -10.01
C SER A 148 20.70 -1.35 -9.68
N GLU A 149 22.01 -1.49 -9.89
CA GLU A 149 22.76 -2.69 -9.47
C GLU A 149 22.66 -2.95 -7.96
N GLN A 150 22.51 -1.90 -7.16
CA GLN A 150 22.31 -1.97 -5.70
C GLN A 150 20.87 -2.30 -5.29
N GLY A 151 19.96 -2.42 -6.24
CA GLY A 151 18.56 -2.76 -5.98
C GLY A 151 17.65 -1.56 -5.65
N LEU A 152 18.10 -0.34 -5.85
CA LEU A 152 17.29 0.86 -5.68
C LEU A 152 16.40 1.07 -6.89
N ALA A 153 15.13 1.44 -6.70
CA ALA A 153 14.24 1.83 -7.79
C ALA A 153 14.81 3.05 -8.52
N THR A 154 14.92 2.97 -9.84
CA THR A 154 15.46 4.05 -10.69
C THR A 154 14.44 4.62 -11.65
N ARG A 155 13.44 3.82 -12.06
CA ARG A 155 12.45 4.23 -13.05
C ARG A 155 11.14 3.48 -12.89
N GLN A 156 10.05 4.19 -13.11
CA GLN A 156 8.71 3.64 -13.29
C GLN A 156 8.15 4.21 -14.60
N GLU A 157 7.65 3.34 -15.46
CA GLU A 157 7.20 3.69 -16.81
C GLU A 157 5.79 3.14 -17.05
N PRO A 158 4.75 3.91 -16.75
CA PRO A 158 3.37 3.54 -17.07
C PRO A 158 3.07 3.82 -18.55
N ASP A 159 2.29 2.94 -19.18
CA ASP A 159 1.85 3.09 -20.56
C ASP A 159 1.14 4.42 -20.78
N GLY A 160 1.50 5.09 -21.87
CA GLY A 160 0.86 6.34 -22.30
C GLY A 160 1.13 7.55 -21.40
N LEU A 161 1.94 7.40 -20.34
CA LEU A 161 2.33 8.48 -19.44
C LEU A 161 3.85 8.66 -19.43
N PRO A 162 4.33 9.88 -19.12
CA PRO A 162 5.75 10.12 -18.98
C PRO A 162 6.35 9.27 -17.84
N PRO A 163 7.52 8.66 -18.02
CA PRO A 163 8.18 7.90 -16.97
C PRO A 163 8.64 8.81 -15.83
N VAL A 164 8.58 8.26 -14.60
CA VAL A 164 9.19 8.85 -13.41
C VAL A 164 10.56 8.21 -13.20
N GLU A 165 11.58 9.03 -12.99
CA GLU A 165 12.94 8.59 -12.69
C GLU A 165 13.40 9.14 -11.34
N TRP A 166 14.03 8.29 -10.52
CA TRP A 166 14.62 8.65 -9.24
C TRP A 166 16.14 8.73 -9.39
N LEU A 167 16.69 9.88 -9.06
CA LEU A 167 18.13 10.10 -9.04
C LEU A 167 18.63 9.95 -7.62
N THR A 168 19.52 8.98 -7.40
CA THR A 168 20.07 8.69 -6.08
C THR A 168 21.60 8.83 -6.08
N TYR A 169 22.17 9.06 -4.91
CA TYR A 169 23.61 9.08 -4.71
C TYR A 169 24.01 8.36 -3.41
N GLY A 170 25.27 8.00 -3.29
CA GLY A 170 25.79 7.28 -2.12
C GLY A 170 25.07 5.94 -1.89
N SER A 171 24.61 5.71 -0.69
CA SER A 171 23.90 4.48 -0.31
C SER A 171 22.38 4.53 -0.56
N GLY A 172 21.89 5.41 -1.45
CA GLY A 172 20.48 5.49 -1.83
C GLY A 172 19.77 6.77 -1.41
N TYR A 173 20.51 7.82 -1.09
CA TYR A 173 19.92 9.12 -0.81
C TYR A 173 19.34 9.73 -2.08
N LEU A 174 18.07 10.15 -2.03
CA LEU A 174 17.40 10.78 -3.17
C LEU A 174 18.00 12.16 -3.45
N ALA A 175 18.53 12.34 -4.66
CA ALA A 175 19.07 13.60 -5.16
C ALA A 175 18.07 14.38 -6.01
N GLY A 176 17.09 13.69 -6.61
CA GLY A 176 16.07 14.33 -7.42
C GLY A 176 15.14 13.34 -8.09
N MET A 177 14.17 13.90 -8.81
CA MET A 177 13.23 13.14 -9.64
C MET A 177 13.06 13.84 -10.99
N LYS A 178 12.84 13.04 -12.03
CA LYS A 178 12.45 13.51 -13.36
C LYS A 178 11.10 12.95 -13.75
N LEU A 179 10.38 13.70 -14.57
CA LEU A 179 9.16 13.27 -15.23
C LEU A 179 9.35 13.44 -16.74
N GLY A 180 9.30 12.34 -17.49
CA GLY A 180 9.54 12.34 -18.94
C GLY A 180 10.92 12.92 -19.32
N GLY A 181 11.95 12.70 -18.51
CA GLY A 181 13.29 13.24 -18.71
C GLY A 181 13.48 14.69 -18.21
N THR A 182 12.40 15.41 -17.88
CA THR A 182 12.46 16.78 -17.35
C THR A 182 12.58 16.77 -15.83
N PRO A 183 13.51 17.55 -15.23
CA PRO A 183 13.59 17.65 -13.78
C PRO A 183 12.27 18.10 -13.15
N LEU A 184 11.77 17.30 -12.20
CA LEU A 184 10.56 17.59 -11.42
C LEU A 184 10.92 18.23 -10.07
N VAL A 185 11.88 17.64 -9.39
CA VAL A 185 12.40 18.11 -8.10
C VAL A 185 13.87 17.72 -7.97
N GLU A 186 14.66 18.62 -7.39
CA GLU A 186 16.06 18.41 -7.04
C GLU A 186 16.27 18.71 -5.55
N TYR A 187 17.07 17.88 -4.88
CA TYR A 187 17.34 17.97 -3.44
C TYR A 187 18.79 18.36 -3.19
N THR A 188 19.01 19.40 -2.42
CA THR A 188 20.31 19.71 -1.84
C THR A 188 20.37 19.17 -0.41
N ARG A 189 21.52 18.56 -0.05
CA ARG A 189 21.70 17.94 1.26
C ARG A 189 23.02 18.37 1.90
N ASP A 190 23.03 18.40 3.22
CA ASP A 190 24.24 18.63 3.99
C ASP A 190 25.12 17.37 4.11
N ARG A 191 26.23 17.48 4.83
CA ARG A 191 27.17 16.36 5.05
C ARG A 191 26.59 15.21 5.87
N LEU A 192 25.46 15.42 6.55
CA LEU A 192 24.69 14.41 7.29
C LEU A 192 23.53 13.87 6.46
N HIS A 193 23.50 14.19 5.16
CA HIS A 193 22.45 13.82 4.19
C HIS A 193 21.06 14.37 4.53
N ARG A 194 20.93 15.37 5.41
CA ARG A 194 19.69 16.06 5.68
C ARG A 194 19.36 16.98 4.54
N GLU A 195 18.10 17.10 4.15
CA GLU A 195 17.63 18.00 3.10
C GLU A 195 17.75 19.46 3.55
N THR A 196 18.57 20.23 2.86
CA THR A 196 18.74 21.67 3.11
C THR A 196 18.00 22.53 2.09
N ALA A 197 17.76 22.02 0.90
CA ALA A 197 16.90 22.67 -0.08
C ALA A 197 16.24 21.66 -1.00
N ARG A 198 15.09 22.04 -1.55
CA ARG A 198 14.48 21.40 -2.72
C ARG A 198 14.02 22.43 -3.72
N SER A 199 14.31 22.18 -4.98
CA SER A 199 13.92 23.02 -6.10
C SER A 199 12.95 22.26 -6.98
N PHE A 200 11.87 22.89 -7.40
CA PHE A 200 10.86 22.33 -8.29
C PHE A 200 10.91 23.00 -9.65
N GLY A 201 10.68 22.24 -10.73
CA GLY A 201 10.68 22.72 -12.09
C GLY A 201 12.07 22.81 -12.75
N GLY A 202 13.12 22.30 -12.11
CA GLY A 202 14.50 22.33 -12.60
C GLY A 202 15.21 23.65 -12.40
N ALA A 203 16.54 23.59 -12.33
CA ALA A 203 17.38 24.77 -12.18
C ALA A 203 17.21 25.72 -13.37
N GLY A 204 16.79 26.96 -13.11
CA GLY A 204 16.58 27.99 -14.12
C GLY A 204 15.17 28.08 -14.71
N SER A 205 14.22 27.30 -14.20
CA SER A 205 12.81 27.45 -14.59
C SER A 205 12.22 28.73 -14.03
N THR A 206 11.62 29.57 -14.87
CA THR A 206 10.90 30.78 -14.45
C THR A 206 9.62 30.52 -13.70
N ALA A 207 9.14 29.27 -13.70
CA ALA A 207 7.97 28.77 -12.97
C ALA A 207 8.33 27.91 -11.77
N GLY A 208 9.61 27.71 -11.50
CA GLY A 208 10.10 26.91 -10.38
C GLY A 208 10.01 27.65 -9.05
N TYR A 209 9.90 26.90 -7.97
CA TYR A 209 10.03 27.43 -6.62
C TYR A 209 11.06 26.62 -5.83
N GLU A 210 11.63 27.24 -4.82
CA GLU A 210 12.61 26.62 -3.95
C GLU A 210 12.16 26.68 -2.50
N GLN A 211 12.37 25.58 -1.80
CA GLN A 211 12.18 25.49 -0.35
C GLN A 211 13.53 25.25 0.30
N ALA A 212 13.98 26.19 1.13
CA ALA A 212 15.18 26.03 1.96
C ALA A 212 14.81 25.58 3.37
N THR A 213 15.66 24.72 3.98
CA THR A 213 15.44 24.17 5.30
C THR A 213 16.73 24.31 6.11
N ALA A 214 16.64 24.86 7.33
CA ALA A 214 17.75 24.96 8.26
C ALA A 214 17.52 24.09 9.51
N TYR A 215 18.64 23.62 10.09
CA TYR A 215 18.63 22.75 11.25
C TYR A 215 19.53 23.34 12.35
N THR A 216 19.16 23.10 13.61
CA THR A 216 20.00 23.36 14.76
C THR A 216 21.24 22.44 14.77
N LEU A 217 22.23 22.76 15.58
CA LEU A 217 23.40 21.90 15.78
C LEU A 217 23.02 20.50 16.34
N THR A 218 21.89 20.40 17.03
CA THR A 218 21.35 19.14 17.56
C THR A 218 20.48 18.39 16.53
N GLY A 219 20.31 18.92 15.30
CA GLY A 219 19.57 18.28 14.23
C GLY A 219 18.06 18.52 14.20
N GLN A 220 17.55 19.37 15.06
CA GLN A 220 16.14 19.77 15.03
C GLN A 220 15.91 20.78 13.91
N LEU A 221 14.70 20.74 13.31
CA LEU A 221 14.28 21.74 12.33
C LEU A 221 14.28 23.12 12.99
N GLN A 222 15.02 24.07 12.41
CA GLN A 222 15.11 25.44 12.88
C GLN A 222 14.18 26.37 12.10
N SER A 223 14.23 26.30 10.77
CA SER A 223 13.38 27.11 9.92
C SER A 223 13.14 26.44 8.57
N ARG A 224 12.07 26.84 7.92
CA ARG A 224 11.74 26.49 6.54
C ARG A 224 11.30 27.75 5.81
N HIS A 225 11.99 28.07 4.72
CA HIS A 225 11.72 29.19 3.87
C HIS A 225 11.24 28.71 2.50
N LEU A 226 10.11 29.22 2.02
CA LEU A 226 9.54 28.91 0.72
C LEU A 226 9.62 30.15 -0.16
N ASN A 227 10.47 30.10 -1.17
CA ASN A 227 10.61 31.16 -2.17
C ASN A 227 9.74 30.81 -3.38
N LEU A 228 8.66 31.56 -3.56
CA LEU A 228 7.78 31.52 -4.73
C LEU A 228 8.05 32.76 -5.59
N PRO A 229 8.06 32.65 -6.92
CA PRO A 229 8.31 33.82 -7.82
C PRO A 229 7.39 35.00 -7.57
N GLN A 230 6.26 34.83 -6.93
CA GLN A 230 5.25 35.85 -6.63
C GLN A 230 4.88 35.98 -5.16
N LEU A 231 5.40 35.13 -4.30
CA LEU A 231 5.06 35.10 -2.86
C LEU A 231 6.24 34.54 -2.06
N ASP A 232 6.69 35.27 -1.08
CA ASP A 232 7.75 34.85 -0.15
C ASP A 232 7.15 34.53 1.20
N CYS A 233 7.34 33.28 1.67
CA CYS A 233 6.74 32.80 2.91
C CYS A 233 7.78 32.15 3.83
N ASP A 234 7.92 32.67 5.05
CA ASP A 234 8.77 32.14 6.09
C ASP A 234 7.97 31.38 7.16
N TYR A 235 8.46 30.22 7.55
CA TYR A 235 7.98 29.43 8.69
C TYR A 235 9.15 29.22 9.67
N THR A 236 9.03 29.79 10.85
CA THR A 236 10.00 29.65 11.95
C THR A 236 9.39 28.95 13.14
#